data_6ed3eea90a0b166e8af9382e157fcc5b
#
_entry.id   6ed3eea90a0b166e8af9382e157fcc5b
#
_cell.length_a   1.000
_cell.length_b   1.000
_cell.length_c   1.000
_cell.angle_alpha   90.00
_cell.angle_beta   90.00
_cell.angle_gamma   90.00
#
_symmetry.space_group_name_H-M   'P 1'
#
loop_
_entity.id
_entity.type
_entity.pdbx_description
1 polymer ?
#
loop_
_entity_poly.entity_id
_entity_poly.type
_entity_poly.pdbx_seq_one_letter_code
_entity_poly.pdbx_strand_id
1 'polypeptide(L)'
;MPPRNQHWWLTGDHVELVIDADPGLLYDMVCDLPRIGEWSPECELVEWEGSVTVPVEGSTFVGHNAVGPGRRIRYSRHGRVLAAERGQEFAFITDEGGRESTMWRYRFEPAGGGTRVTESYEVRWIPMWARIIDVPLNRHKELLANMRTTLERLKLAAERGRDLHDATGSPS
;
A
#
# COMPACT_ATOMS: atom_id res chain seq x y z
N MET A 1 23.56 -2.30 -10.15
CA MET A 1 22.72 -1.13 -10.34
C MET A 1 21.79 -1.40 -11.52
N PRO A 2 20.50 -1.47 -11.34
CA PRO A 2 19.61 -1.47 -12.49
C PRO A 2 19.73 -0.11 -13.19
N PRO A 3 19.65 -0.04 -14.53
CA PRO A 3 19.73 1.22 -15.25
C PRO A 3 18.58 2.13 -14.77
N ARG A 4 18.92 3.34 -14.37
CA ARG A 4 17.94 4.41 -14.18
C ARG A 4 17.30 4.65 -15.55
N ASN A 5 16.15 4.02 -15.80
CA ASN A 5 15.31 4.39 -16.90
C ASN A 5 14.80 5.80 -16.62
N GLN A 6 15.45 6.78 -17.24
CA GLN A 6 15.02 8.18 -17.26
C GLN A 6 13.75 8.34 -18.12
N HIS A 7 12.75 7.51 -17.86
CA HIS A 7 11.44 7.70 -18.42
C HIS A 7 10.63 8.54 -17.44
N TRP A 8 10.37 9.78 -17.82
CA TRP A 8 9.49 10.74 -17.16
C TRP A 8 8.00 10.29 -17.11
N TRP A 9 7.74 9.02 -17.41
CA TRP A 9 6.44 8.35 -17.29
C TRP A 9 6.36 7.62 -15.95
N LEU A 10 5.17 7.59 -15.37
CA LEU A 10 4.82 6.72 -14.25
C LEU A 10 5.01 5.25 -14.64
N THR A 11 6.17 4.67 -14.39
CA THR A 11 6.45 3.25 -14.66
C THR A 11 6.48 2.43 -13.38
N GLY A 12 6.94 3.01 -12.30
CA GLY A 12 7.03 2.38 -10.98
C GLY A 12 8.13 3.02 -10.14
N ASP A 13 7.99 2.88 -8.83
CA ASP A 13 8.98 3.28 -7.84
C ASP A 13 8.69 2.59 -6.50
N HIS A 14 9.49 2.86 -5.48
CA HIS A 14 9.31 2.31 -4.15
C HIS A 14 9.74 3.29 -3.06
N VAL A 15 9.22 3.06 -1.88
CA VAL A 15 9.69 3.64 -0.62
C VAL A 15 9.93 2.53 0.39
N GLU A 16 10.88 2.73 1.30
CA GLU A 16 11.14 1.78 2.37
C GLU A 16 11.29 2.48 3.72
N LEU A 17 10.95 1.76 4.77
CA LEU A 17 11.10 2.21 6.14
C LEU A 17 11.38 1.01 7.06
N VAL A 18 12.30 1.17 8.02
CA VAL A 18 12.49 0.18 9.08
C VAL A 18 11.52 0.50 10.23
N ILE A 19 10.74 -0.50 10.61
CA ILE A 19 9.74 -0.44 11.67
C ILE A 19 10.13 -1.44 12.75
N ASP A 20 10.12 -1.02 14.00
CA ASP A 20 10.42 -1.87 15.14
C ASP A 20 9.18 -2.71 15.53
N ALA A 21 8.87 -3.67 14.69
CA ALA A 21 7.76 -4.60 14.84
C ALA A 21 8.03 -5.92 14.09
N ASP A 22 7.29 -6.96 14.46
CA ASP A 22 7.34 -8.27 13.81
C ASP A 22 6.79 -8.22 12.38
N PRO A 23 7.42 -8.90 11.41
CA PRO A 23 6.97 -8.88 10.01
C PRO A 23 5.58 -9.46 9.82
N GLY A 24 5.17 -10.45 10.63
CA GLY A 24 3.83 -11.01 10.59
C GLY A 24 2.77 -10.01 11.07
N LEU A 25 3.07 -9.24 12.13
CA LEU A 25 2.18 -8.17 12.60
C LEU A 25 1.99 -7.10 11.53
N LEU A 26 3.08 -6.65 10.91
CA LEU A 26 3.00 -5.62 9.86
C LEU A 26 2.27 -6.13 8.62
N TYR A 27 2.47 -7.40 8.26
CA TYR A 27 1.70 -8.05 7.21
C TYR A 27 0.20 -8.06 7.54
N ASP A 28 -0.17 -8.49 8.74
CA ASP A 28 -1.58 -8.56 9.18
C ASP A 28 -2.24 -7.18 9.14
N MET A 29 -1.51 -6.12 9.49
CA MET A 29 -2.00 -4.74 9.40
C MET A 29 -2.20 -4.29 7.94
N VAL A 30 -1.27 -4.62 7.04
CA VAL A 30 -1.34 -4.22 5.63
C VAL A 30 -2.39 -5.00 4.86
N CYS A 31 -2.54 -6.30 5.13
CA CYS A 31 -3.50 -7.14 4.41
C CYS A 31 -4.95 -6.96 4.89
N ASP A 32 -5.17 -6.33 6.04
CA ASP A 32 -6.49 -5.90 6.50
C ASP A 32 -6.94 -4.65 5.72
N LEU A 33 -7.17 -4.84 4.42
CA LEU A 33 -7.50 -3.77 3.48
C LEU A 33 -8.69 -2.90 3.91
N PRO A 34 -9.76 -3.40 4.58
CA PRO A 34 -10.81 -2.54 5.12
C PRO A 34 -10.30 -1.42 6.04
N ARG A 35 -9.17 -1.61 6.70
CA ARG A 35 -8.54 -0.61 7.57
C ARG A 35 -7.51 0.28 6.87
N ILE A 36 -7.32 0.14 5.57
CA ILE A 36 -6.29 0.87 4.80
C ILE A 36 -6.35 2.40 5.02
N GLY A 37 -7.55 2.95 5.21
CA GLY A 37 -7.77 4.37 5.47
C GLY A 37 -7.12 4.91 6.76
N GLU A 38 -6.70 4.03 7.68
CA GLU A 38 -5.98 4.42 8.89
C GLU A 38 -4.56 4.91 8.56
N TRP A 39 -3.94 4.37 7.51
CA TRP A 39 -2.59 4.75 7.10
C TRP A 39 -2.50 5.34 5.70
N SER A 40 -3.31 4.95 4.73
CA SER A 40 -3.29 5.55 3.39
C SER A 40 -3.88 6.96 3.39
N PRO A 41 -3.20 7.96 2.83
CA PRO A 41 -3.78 9.30 2.65
C PRO A 41 -4.75 9.38 1.47
N GLU A 42 -4.75 8.44 0.54
CA GLU A 42 -5.55 8.44 -0.68
C GLU A 42 -6.73 7.47 -0.62
N CYS A 43 -6.49 6.23 -0.21
CA CYS A 43 -7.54 5.23 -0.08
C CYS A 43 -8.30 5.42 1.22
N GLU A 44 -9.62 5.66 1.14
CA GLU A 44 -10.48 5.90 2.31
C GLU A 44 -11.03 4.62 2.90
N LEU A 45 -11.40 3.68 2.04
CA LEU A 45 -12.06 2.43 2.40
C LEU A 45 -11.80 1.38 1.34
N VAL A 46 -11.67 0.13 1.77
CA VAL A 46 -11.68 -1.04 0.89
C VAL A 46 -12.76 -2.01 1.36
N GLU A 47 -13.50 -2.55 0.44
CA GLU A 47 -14.52 -3.57 0.69
C GLU A 47 -14.15 -4.83 -0.08
N TRP A 48 -14.08 -5.97 0.62
CA TRP A 48 -13.88 -7.26 -0.04
C TRP A 48 -15.13 -7.66 -0.82
N GLU A 49 -14.93 -8.21 -2.01
CA GLU A 49 -16.01 -8.84 -2.77
C GLU A 49 -16.16 -10.29 -2.31
N GLY A 50 -17.40 -10.67 -1.95
CA GLY A 50 -17.67 -11.99 -1.39
C GLY A 50 -17.31 -12.13 0.09
N SER A 51 -17.26 -13.37 0.58
CA SER A 51 -17.03 -13.69 2.01
C SER A 51 -15.55 -13.90 2.31
N VAL A 52 -14.72 -12.87 2.09
CA VAL A 52 -13.29 -12.93 2.38
C VAL A 52 -13.06 -12.62 3.87
N THR A 53 -12.55 -13.60 4.62
CA THR A 53 -12.13 -13.44 6.02
C THR A 53 -10.62 -13.28 6.15
N VAL A 54 -9.87 -13.97 5.29
CA VAL A 54 -8.42 -13.86 5.15
C VAL A 54 -8.12 -13.73 3.67
N PRO A 55 -7.40 -12.70 3.24
CA PRO A 55 -7.07 -12.54 1.83
C PRO A 55 -6.11 -13.64 1.36
N VAL A 56 -6.40 -14.17 0.19
CA VAL A 56 -5.57 -15.14 -0.53
C VAL A 56 -5.37 -14.67 -1.96
N GLU A 57 -4.43 -15.26 -2.68
CA GLU A 57 -4.27 -15.01 -4.11
C GLU A 57 -5.61 -15.22 -4.83
N GLY A 58 -6.00 -14.25 -5.67
CA GLY A 58 -7.27 -14.22 -6.38
C GLY A 58 -8.43 -13.54 -5.64
N SER A 59 -8.32 -13.24 -4.34
CA SER A 59 -9.34 -12.44 -3.63
C SER A 59 -9.53 -11.08 -4.31
N THR A 60 -10.77 -10.65 -4.48
CA THR A 60 -11.12 -9.37 -5.13
C THR A 60 -11.72 -8.38 -4.15
N PHE A 61 -11.56 -7.10 -4.47
CA PHE A 61 -12.04 -6.00 -3.62
C PHE A 61 -12.35 -4.75 -4.44
N VAL A 62 -13.07 -3.81 -3.82
CA VAL A 62 -13.28 -2.46 -4.33
C VAL A 62 -12.64 -1.46 -3.38
N GLY A 63 -11.74 -0.64 -3.90
CA GLY A 63 -11.11 0.46 -3.18
C GLY A 63 -11.77 1.80 -3.53
N HIS A 64 -12.11 2.59 -2.51
CA HIS A 64 -12.67 3.92 -2.62
C HIS A 64 -11.60 4.96 -2.29
N ASN A 65 -11.30 5.82 -3.23
CA ASN A 65 -10.20 6.76 -3.16
C ASN A 65 -10.70 8.21 -3.24
N ALA A 66 -9.95 9.11 -2.63
CA ALA A 66 -10.20 10.53 -2.73
C ALA A 66 -8.88 11.30 -2.92
N VAL A 67 -8.82 12.12 -3.96
CA VAL A 67 -7.61 12.89 -4.33
C VAL A 67 -7.96 14.37 -4.62
N GLY A 68 -6.90 15.15 -4.85
CA GLY A 68 -7.00 16.58 -5.18
C GLY A 68 -7.29 17.47 -3.96
N PRO A 69 -7.39 18.79 -4.18
CA PRO A 69 -7.59 19.76 -3.12
C PRO A 69 -8.84 19.47 -2.29
N GLY A 70 -8.67 19.27 -0.97
CA GLY A 70 -9.74 18.92 -0.06
C GLY A 70 -10.38 17.55 -0.31
N ARG A 71 -9.68 16.65 -1.01
CA ARG A 71 -10.15 15.27 -1.31
C ARG A 71 -11.50 15.23 -2.02
N ARG A 72 -11.73 16.16 -2.96
CA ARG A 72 -13.03 16.34 -3.61
C ARG A 72 -13.26 15.40 -4.79
N ILE A 73 -12.19 14.87 -5.38
CA ILE A 73 -12.28 13.94 -6.51
C ILE A 73 -12.30 12.52 -5.95
N ARG A 74 -13.47 11.88 -6.01
CA ARG A 74 -13.68 10.51 -5.54
C ARG A 74 -13.80 9.57 -6.72
N TYR A 75 -13.15 8.40 -6.59
CA TYR A 75 -13.21 7.35 -7.59
C TYR A 75 -13.02 5.99 -6.93
N SER A 76 -13.49 4.94 -7.60
CA SER A 76 -13.33 3.56 -7.12
C SER A 76 -12.47 2.76 -8.10
N ARG A 77 -11.76 1.78 -7.58
CA ARG A 77 -10.94 0.83 -8.30
C ARG A 77 -11.29 -0.58 -7.86
N HIS A 78 -11.49 -1.48 -8.82
CA HIS A 78 -11.48 -2.89 -8.52
C HIS A 78 -10.05 -3.37 -8.38
N GLY A 79 -9.84 -4.29 -7.44
CA GLY A 79 -8.54 -4.87 -7.19
C GLY A 79 -8.60 -6.38 -7.02
N ARG A 80 -7.45 -7.01 -7.22
CA ARG A 80 -7.27 -8.45 -7.06
C ARG A 80 -5.94 -8.74 -6.39
N VAL A 81 -5.93 -9.59 -5.39
CA VAL A 81 -4.72 -10.04 -4.69
C VAL A 81 -3.90 -10.93 -5.60
N LEU A 82 -2.60 -10.65 -5.69
CA LEU A 82 -1.62 -11.39 -6.49
C LEU A 82 -0.72 -12.29 -5.64
N ALA A 83 -0.42 -11.86 -4.41
CA ALA A 83 0.37 -12.61 -3.45
C ALA A 83 -0.10 -12.29 -2.03
N ALA A 84 -0.14 -13.31 -1.17
CA ALA A 84 -0.54 -13.20 0.23
C ALA A 84 0.29 -14.17 1.08
N GLU A 85 1.57 -13.83 1.27
CA GLU A 85 2.54 -14.64 2.01
C GLU A 85 2.86 -13.96 3.35
N ARG A 86 2.25 -14.46 4.43
CA ARG A 86 2.30 -13.81 5.74
C ARG A 86 3.73 -13.58 6.22
N GLY A 87 4.03 -12.33 6.56
CA GLY A 87 5.34 -11.87 7.02
C GLY A 87 6.40 -11.78 5.92
N GLN A 88 6.06 -11.98 4.65
CA GLN A 88 6.98 -11.90 3.51
C GLN A 88 6.50 -10.92 2.44
N GLU A 89 5.30 -11.15 1.88
CA GLU A 89 4.80 -10.34 0.77
C GLU A 89 3.27 -10.24 0.77
N PHE A 90 2.77 -9.04 0.50
CA PHE A 90 1.39 -8.81 0.12
C PHE A 90 1.37 -7.97 -1.15
N ALA A 91 0.74 -8.47 -2.21
CA ALA A 91 0.69 -7.79 -3.49
C ALA A 91 -0.72 -7.86 -4.08
N PHE A 92 -1.12 -6.78 -4.74
CA PHE A 92 -2.39 -6.70 -5.45
C PHE A 92 -2.27 -5.82 -6.68
N ILE A 93 -3.21 -5.95 -7.61
CA ILE A 93 -3.32 -5.12 -8.80
C ILE A 93 -4.67 -4.42 -8.79
N THR A 94 -4.68 -3.14 -9.15
CA THR A 94 -5.90 -2.36 -9.31
C THR A 94 -6.18 -2.07 -10.78
N ASP A 95 -7.44 -1.89 -11.12
CA ASP A 95 -7.86 -1.61 -12.48
C ASP A 95 -7.92 -0.09 -12.80
N GLU A 96 -7.95 0.22 -14.08
CA GLU A 96 -8.33 1.52 -14.65
C GLU A 96 -9.31 1.26 -15.78
N GLY A 97 -10.59 1.65 -15.59
CA GLY A 97 -11.64 1.42 -16.58
C GLY A 97 -11.88 -0.05 -16.92
N GLY A 98 -11.78 -0.95 -15.94
CA GLY A 98 -12.00 -2.38 -16.08
C GLY A 98 -10.80 -3.15 -16.64
N ARG A 99 -9.61 -2.52 -16.75
CA ARG A 99 -8.38 -3.17 -17.17
C ARG A 99 -7.32 -3.08 -16.09
N GLU A 100 -6.65 -4.18 -15.77
CA GLU A 100 -5.53 -4.21 -14.81
C GLU A 100 -4.50 -3.15 -15.17
N SER A 101 -4.19 -2.29 -14.21
CA SER A 101 -3.44 -1.05 -14.41
C SER A 101 -2.20 -1.00 -13.54
N THR A 102 -2.35 -0.89 -12.24
CA THR A 102 -1.25 -0.64 -11.31
C THR A 102 -1.12 -1.78 -10.31
N MET A 103 0.06 -2.38 -10.27
CA MET A 103 0.42 -3.37 -9.25
C MET A 103 1.03 -2.66 -8.06
N TRP A 104 0.59 -3.02 -6.87
CA TRP A 104 1.08 -2.59 -5.58
C TRP A 104 1.66 -3.77 -4.84
N ARG A 105 2.78 -3.57 -4.13
CA ARG A 105 3.45 -4.63 -3.42
C ARG A 105 4.07 -4.12 -2.14
N TYR A 106 3.85 -4.87 -1.07
CA TYR A 106 4.53 -4.72 0.21
C TYR A 106 5.42 -5.93 0.44
N ARG A 107 6.68 -5.69 0.79
CA ARG A 107 7.63 -6.72 1.22
C ARG A 107 8.09 -6.44 2.63
N PHE A 108 8.30 -7.52 3.38
CA PHE A 108 8.65 -7.49 4.78
C PHE A 108 9.94 -8.30 4.96
N GLU A 109 11.04 -7.64 5.31
CA GLU A 109 12.36 -8.26 5.47
C GLU A 109 12.92 -7.94 6.85
N PRO A 110 13.46 -8.92 7.60
CA PRO A 110 14.12 -8.66 8.88
C PRO A 110 15.25 -7.63 8.75
N ALA A 111 15.28 -6.63 9.64
CA ALA A 111 16.29 -5.59 9.62
C ALA A 111 16.55 -5.00 11.01
N GLY A 112 17.73 -5.26 11.57
CA GLY A 112 18.21 -4.59 12.78
C GLY A 112 17.32 -4.71 14.03
N GLY A 113 16.67 -5.85 14.23
CA GLY A 113 15.75 -6.10 15.35
C GLY A 113 14.30 -5.74 15.07
N GLY A 114 13.99 -5.18 13.89
CA GLY A 114 12.65 -4.91 13.40
C GLY A 114 12.47 -5.45 11.99
N THR A 115 11.64 -4.79 11.21
CA THR A 115 11.30 -5.18 9.83
C THR A 115 11.50 -4.00 8.89
N ARG A 116 12.24 -4.22 7.79
CA ARG A 116 12.19 -3.32 6.64
C ARG A 116 10.92 -3.61 5.86
N VAL A 117 10.06 -2.60 5.76
CA VAL A 117 8.88 -2.64 4.90
C VAL A 117 9.18 -1.84 3.64
N THR A 118 9.05 -2.48 2.50
CA THR A 118 9.16 -1.83 1.19
C THR A 118 7.78 -1.81 0.53
N GLU A 119 7.27 -0.62 0.30
CA GLU A 119 6.07 -0.39 -0.52
C GLU A 119 6.50 0.02 -1.91
N SER A 120 6.00 -0.66 -2.95
CA SER A 120 6.30 -0.37 -4.34
C SER A 120 5.05 -0.38 -5.21
N TYR A 121 5.09 0.37 -6.31
CA TYR A 121 4.09 0.29 -7.35
C TYR A 121 4.73 0.08 -8.72
N GLU A 122 4.00 -0.55 -9.62
CA GLU A 122 4.36 -0.74 -11.02
C GLU A 122 3.14 -0.49 -11.90
N VAL A 123 3.24 0.47 -12.80
CA VAL A 123 2.17 0.77 -13.77
C VAL A 123 2.33 -0.13 -14.98
N ARG A 124 1.44 -1.10 -15.12
CA ARG A 124 1.41 -2.02 -16.26
C ARG A 124 0.65 -1.46 -17.45
N TRP A 125 -0.39 -0.69 -17.17
CA TRP A 125 -1.17 -0.01 -18.20
C TRP A 125 -1.88 1.20 -17.62
N ILE A 126 -1.89 2.30 -18.37
CA ILE A 126 -2.78 3.45 -18.15
C ILE A 126 -3.28 3.97 -19.50
N PRO A 127 -4.52 4.49 -19.58
CA PRO A 127 -5.01 5.10 -20.80
C PRO A 127 -4.20 6.35 -21.16
N MET A 128 -4.06 6.65 -22.44
CA MET A 128 -3.21 7.75 -22.92
C MET A 128 -3.65 9.12 -22.37
N TRP A 129 -4.95 9.33 -22.19
CA TRP A 129 -5.47 10.57 -21.60
C TRP A 129 -5.02 10.77 -20.15
N ALA A 130 -4.93 9.68 -19.36
CA ALA A 130 -4.44 9.74 -17.99
C ALA A 130 -2.96 10.13 -17.95
N ARG A 131 -2.14 9.65 -18.88
CA ARG A 131 -0.74 10.06 -19.02
C ARG A 131 -0.61 11.55 -19.26
N ILE A 132 -1.47 12.14 -20.09
CA ILE A 132 -1.46 13.57 -20.41
C ILE A 132 -1.80 14.42 -19.17
N ILE A 133 -2.63 13.91 -18.27
CA ILE A 133 -3.03 14.60 -17.03
C ILE A 133 -1.99 14.39 -15.93
N ASP A 134 -1.48 13.18 -15.75
CA ASP A 134 -0.60 12.80 -14.63
C ASP A 134 0.78 13.48 -14.70
N VAL A 135 1.30 13.71 -15.91
CA VAL A 135 2.60 14.36 -16.11
C VAL A 135 2.64 15.79 -15.58
N PRO A 136 1.74 16.71 -15.96
CA PRO A 136 1.76 18.08 -15.47
C PRO A 136 1.39 18.20 -13.99
N LEU A 137 0.61 17.26 -13.45
CA LEU A 137 0.22 17.22 -12.03
C LEU A 137 1.30 16.63 -11.11
N ASN A 138 2.42 16.16 -11.69
CA ASN A 138 3.52 15.56 -10.93
C ASN A 138 3.08 14.39 -10.03
N ARG A 139 2.14 13.59 -10.55
CA ARG A 139 1.49 12.48 -9.83
C ARG A 139 2.48 11.50 -9.22
N HIS A 140 3.64 11.30 -9.87
CA HIS A 140 4.71 10.47 -9.36
C HIS A 140 5.23 10.93 -7.97
N LYS A 141 5.49 12.23 -7.80
CA LYS A 141 5.94 12.78 -6.51
C LYS A 141 4.85 12.67 -5.43
N GLU A 142 3.60 12.89 -5.82
CA GLU A 142 2.47 12.74 -4.93
C GLU A 142 2.34 11.30 -4.45
N LEU A 143 2.45 10.32 -5.36
CA LEU A 143 2.42 8.89 -5.00
C LEU A 143 3.53 8.52 -4.02
N LEU A 144 4.78 8.93 -4.28
CA LEU A 144 5.89 8.67 -3.37
C LEU A 144 5.67 9.31 -1.99
N ALA A 145 5.14 10.52 -1.95
CA ALA A 145 4.81 11.19 -0.69
C ALA A 145 3.70 10.46 0.07
N ASN A 146 2.67 9.99 -0.64
CA ASN A 146 1.57 9.21 -0.07
C ASN A 146 2.05 7.86 0.48
N MET A 147 2.88 7.13 -0.26
CA MET A 147 3.48 5.87 0.17
C MET A 147 4.35 6.06 1.43
N ARG A 148 5.16 7.13 1.46
CA ARG A 148 5.96 7.46 2.65
C ARG A 148 5.07 7.74 3.86
N THR A 149 4.01 8.53 3.68
CA THR A 149 3.03 8.81 4.73
C THR A 149 2.34 7.52 5.20
N THR A 150 2.02 6.60 4.29
CA THR A 150 1.46 5.29 4.62
C THR A 150 2.40 4.51 5.55
N LEU A 151 3.67 4.37 5.17
CA LEU A 151 4.65 3.65 6.00
C LEU A 151 4.91 4.33 7.35
N GLU A 152 4.94 5.67 7.40
CA GLU A 152 5.11 6.41 8.66
C GLU A 152 3.93 6.20 9.61
N ARG A 153 2.70 6.21 9.11
CA ARG A 153 1.50 5.94 9.92
C ARG A 153 1.44 4.50 10.38
N LEU A 154 1.79 3.55 9.50
CA LEU A 154 1.90 2.13 9.83
C LEU A 154 2.92 1.91 10.97
N LYS A 155 4.09 2.55 10.88
CA LYS A 155 5.13 2.55 11.92
C LYS A 155 4.57 3.03 13.26
N LEU A 156 3.95 4.20 13.27
CA LEU A 156 3.38 4.78 14.49
C LEU A 156 2.29 3.91 15.12
N ALA A 157 1.49 3.22 14.31
CA ALA A 157 0.45 2.33 14.79
C ALA A 157 1.04 1.04 15.38
N ALA A 158 1.99 0.42 14.69
CA ALA A 158 2.62 -0.82 15.12
C ALA A 158 3.44 -0.65 16.40
N GLU A 159 4.25 0.41 16.48
CA GLU A 159 5.12 0.68 17.63
C GLU A 159 4.31 1.07 18.88
N ARG A 160 3.22 1.84 18.74
CA ARG A 160 2.30 2.12 19.86
C ARG A 160 1.60 0.87 20.39
N GLY A 161 1.21 -0.05 19.51
CA GLY A 161 0.57 -1.31 19.91
C GLY A 161 1.51 -2.17 20.76
N ARG A 162 2.80 -2.19 20.44
CA ARG A 162 3.83 -2.90 21.22
C ARG A 162 4.03 -2.29 22.59
N ASP A 163 4.20 -0.96 22.69
CA ASP A 163 4.40 -0.27 23.97
C ASP A 163 3.27 -0.54 24.97
N LEU A 164 2.03 -0.61 24.48
CA LEU A 164 0.86 -0.96 25.31
C LEU A 164 0.91 -2.42 25.78
N HIS A 165 1.37 -3.34 24.92
CA HIS A 165 1.50 -4.76 25.27
C HIS A 165 2.59 -4.98 26.32
N ASP A 166 3.73 -4.33 26.17
CA ASP A 166 4.86 -4.41 27.12
C ASP A 166 4.51 -3.79 28.47
N ALA A 167 3.73 -2.71 28.48
CA ALA A 167 3.26 -2.05 29.71
C ALA A 167 2.22 -2.88 30.50
N THR A 168 1.46 -3.75 29.82
CA THR A 168 0.43 -4.61 30.44
C THR A 168 0.94 -6.01 30.78
N GLY A 169 2.09 -6.41 30.25
CA GLY A 169 2.68 -7.75 30.35
C GLY A 169 3.72 -7.94 31.47
N SER A 170 3.85 -7.05 32.46
CA SER A 170 4.74 -7.24 33.61
C SER A 170 3.97 -7.89 34.76
N PRO A 171 4.01 -9.22 34.94
CA PRO A 171 3.58 -9.82 36.18
C PRO A 171 4.71 -9.71 37.21
N SER A 172 4.36 -9.25 38.38
CA SER A 172 5.18 -9.28 39.60
C SER A 172 5.49 -10.71 40.03
#